data_8f13a78e5d6f2aad5b61d331b9257439
#
_entry.id   8f13a78e5d6f2aad5b61d331b9257439
#
_cell.length_a   1.000
_cell.length_b   1.000
_cell.length_c   1.000
_cell.angle_alpha   90.00
_cell.angle_beta   90.00
_cell.angle_gamma   90.00
#
_symmetry.space_group_name_H-M   'P 1'
#
loop_
_entity.id
_entity.type
_entity.pdbx_description
1 polymer ?
#
loop_
_entity_poly.entity_id
_entity_poly.type
_entity_poly.pdbx_seq_one_letter_code
_entity_poly.pdbx_strand_id
1 'polypeptide(L)'
;MEHRIKIFFFLDQEDFGDKRNCSLTSITSICYTRFRNPSEKEIYNIVESIGKKYCYNDKRGTNPLLIKNIFNKSLEYFSKQKCQTSSKYLKEVGYNFTTIKNLIDMNKPVMLSCWKCEKYSNHTITIIGYDDETQDLIIADNWSKRP
;
A
#
# COMPACT_ATOMS: atom_id res chain seq x y z
N MET A 1 23.76 0.34 -4.17
CA MET A 1 23.42 0.81 -2.81
C MET A 1 21.92 0.85 -2.66
N GLU A 2 21.42 0.28 -1.56
CA GLU A 2 19.99 0.30 -1.24
C GLU A 2 19.56 1.65 -0.68
N HIS A 3 18.39 2.11 -1.12
CA HIS A 3 17.71 3.29 -0.60
C HIS A 3 16.31 2.89 -0.17
N ARG A 4 15.92 3.26 1.05
CA ARG A 4 14.61 2.93 1.60
C ARG A 4 13.94 4.15 2.19
N ILE A 5 12.62 4.12 2.26
CA ILE A 5 11.91 5.06 3.12
C ILE A 5 12.38 4.87 4.56
N LYS A 6 12.44 5.95 5.33
CA LYS A 6 13.13 5.96 6.65
C LYS A 6 12.52 4.99 7.65
N ILE A 7 11.20 4.93 7.70
CA ILE A 7 10.47 4.07 8.62
C ILE A 7 9.30 3.45 7.87
N PHE A 8 9.14 2.13 7.99
CA PHE A 8 7.97 1.43 7.48
C PHE A 8 7.66 0.23 8.37
N PHE A 9 6.42 0.09 8.79
CA PHE A 9 5.96 -1.04 9.58
C PHE A 9 5.35 -2.09 8.66
N PHE A 10 6.00 -3.25 8.61
CA PHE A 10 5.55 -4.39 7.83
C PHE A 10 4.42 -5.09 8.55
N LEU A 11 3.33 -5.36 7.84
CA LEU A 11 2.19 -6.11 8.35
C LEU A 11 1.96 -7.37 7.51
N ASP A 12 1.45 -8.39 8.16
CA ASP A 12 1.02 -9.61 7.50
C ASP A 12 -0.50 -9.61 7.40
N GLN A 13 -1.02 -9.81 6.19
CA GLN A 13 -2.47 -9.80 5.98
C GLN A 13 -3.21 -10.90 6.74
N GLU A 14 -2.52 -12.00 7.08
CA GLU A 14 -3.10 -13.08 7.87
C GLU A 14 -3.41 -12.64 9.32
N ASP A 15 -2.71 -11.64 9.85
CA ASP A 15 -3.00 -11.09 11.18
C ASP A 15 -4.41 -10.47 11.25
N PHE A 16 -5.00 -10.13 10.11
CA PHE A 16 -6.33 -9.56 9.99
C PHE A 16 -7.36 -10.57 9.42
N GLY A 17 -6.96 -11.82 9.28
CA GLY A 17 -7.75 -12.87 8.64
C GLY A 17 -7.46 -12.98 7.15
N ASP A 18 -7.53 -14.18 6.60
CA ASP A 18 -7.32 -14.42 5.17
C ASP A 18 -8.60 -14.10 4.39
N LYS A 19 -8.73 -12.86 3.97
CA LYS A 19 -9.95 -12.30 3.36
C LYS A 19 -9.66 -11.59 2.03
N ARG A 20 -8.61 -11.99 1.32
CA ARG A 20 -8.16 -11.27 0.12
C ARG A 20 -7.96 -9.76 0.37
N ASN A 21 -7.36 -9.46 1.49
CA ASN A 21 -7.23 -8.12 2.05
C ASN A 21 -5.85 -7.48 1.85
N CYS A 22 -5.11 -7.92 0.83
CA CYS A 22 -3.75 -7.40 0.57
C CYS A 22 -3.73 -5.88 0.37
N SER A 23 -4.67 -5.33 -0.38
CA SER A 23 -4.76 -3.88 -0.59
C SER A 23 -5.07 -3.14 0.70
N LEU A 24 -5.99 -3.67 1.50
CA LEU A 24 -6.33 -3.08 2.80
C LEU A 24 -5.15 -3.14 3.76
N THR A 25 -4.38 -4.22 3.72
CA THR A 25 -3.17 -4.37 4.55
C THR A 25 -2.09 -3.37 4.14
N SER A 26 -1.88 -3.17 2.83
CA SER A 26 -0.95 -2.13 2.33
C SER A 26 -1.35 -0.73 2.82
N ILE A 27 -2.62 -0.39 2.70
CA ILE A 27 -3.13 0.90 3.18
C ILE A 27 -2.95 1.03 4.69
N THR A 28 -3.24 -0.04 5.43
CA THR A 28 -3.05 -0.08 6.89
C THR A 28 -1.58 0.14 7.28
N SER A 29 -0.65 -0.53 6.59
CA SER A 29 0.79 -0.35 6.83
C SER A 29 1.22 1.10 6.63
N ILE A 30 0.78 1.72 5.55
CA ILE A 30 1.09 3.12 5.26
C ILE A 30 0.48 4.05 6.32
N CYS A 31 -0.78 3.86 6.66
CA CYS A 31 -1.46 4.67 7.67
C CYS A 31 -0.84 4.49 9.06
N TYR A 32 -0.55 3.26 9.46
CA TYR A 32 0.08 2.98 10.75
C TYR A 32 1.48 3.60 10.83
N THR A 33 2.27 3.49 9.77
CA THR A 33 3.59 4.09 9.70
C THR A 33 3.53 5.61 9.88
N ARG A 34 2.53 6.25 9.30
CA ARG A 34 2.39 7.71 9.32
C ARG A 34 1.77 8.26 10.62
N PHE A 35 0.75 7.58 11.12
CA PHE A 35 -0.06 8.14 12.22
C PHE A 35 0.20 7.51 13.59
N ARG A 36 0.59 6.26 13.65
CA ARG A 36 1.04 5.48 14.85
C ARG A 36 0.19 5.53 16.12
N ASN A 37 -0.82 6.35 16.19
CA ASN A 37 -1.58 6.57 17.42
C ASN A 37 -2.61 5.47 17.69
N PRO A 38 -3.48 5.09 16.72
CA PRO A 38 -4.29 3.88 16.89
C PRO A 38 -3.43 2.63 16.69
N SER A 39 -3.88 1.49 17.26
CA SER A 39 -3.23 0.21 17.00
C SER A 39 -3.39 -0.22 15.54
N GLU A 40 -2.55 -1.16 15.10
CA GLU A 40 -2.62 -1.73 13.76
C GLU A 40 -4.03 -2.27 13.46
N LYS A 41 -4.61 -2.98 14.43
CA LYS A 41 -5.95 -3.56 14.29
C LYS A 41 -7.05 -2.51 14.19
N GLU A 42 -6.96 -1.44 14.96
CA GLU A 42 -7.91 -0.33 14.88
C GLU A 42 -7.85 0.36 13.53
N ILE A 43 -6.66 0.61 13.02
CA ILE A 43 -6.47 1.19 11.69
C ILE A 43 -7.05 0.26 10.63
N TYR A 44 -6.72 -1.04 10.70
CA TYR A 44 -7.24 -2.01 9.74
C TYR A 44 -8.77 -2.05 9.74
N ASN A 45 -9.41 -2.07 10.91
CA ASN A 45 -10.86 -2.09 11.01
C ASN A 45 -11.50 -0.87 10.34
N ILE A 46 -10.90 0.29 10.48
CA ILE A 46 -11.37 1.52 9.82
C ILE A 46 -11.16 1.45 8.31
N VAL A 47 -9.99 1.00 7.87
CA VAL A 47 -9.68 0.82 6.44
C VAL A 47 -10.63 -0.20 5.79
N GLU A 48 -10.90 -1.31 6.47
CA GLU A 48 -11.86 -2.32 6.00
C GLU A 48 -13.27 -1.74 5.88
N SER A 49 -13.70 -0.99 6.87
CA SER A 49 -15.02 -0.33 6.86
C SER A 49 -15.15 0.64 5.68
N ILE A 50 -14.11 1.40 5.39
CA ILE A 50 -14.05 2.27 4.21
C ILE A 50 -14.05 1.43 2.94
N GLY A 51 -13.25 0.36 2.91
CA GLY A 51 -13.15 -0.54 1.76
C GLY A 51 -14.50 -1.13 1.37
N LYS A 52 -15.31 -1.53 2.34
CA LYS A 52 -16.66 -2.07 2.10
C LYS A 52 -17.59 -1.05 1.42
N LYS A 53 -17.40 0.22 1.66
CA LYS A 53 -18.13 1.28 0.96
C LYS A 53 -17.69 1.45 -0.50
N TYR A 54 -16.52 0.94 -0.84
CA TYR A 54 -15.93 0.96 -2.19
C TYR A 54 -15.82 -0.45 -2.77
N CYS A 55 -16.82 -1.27 -2.52
CA CYS A 55 -17.01 -2.60 -3.11
C CYS A 55 -16.00 -3.68 -2.69
N TYR A 56 -15.23 -3.47 -1.62
CA TYR A 56 -14.43 -4.55 -1.06
C TYR A 56 -15.35 -5.61 -0.43
N ASN A 57 -15.03 -6.88 -0.68
CA ASN A 57 -15.60 -8.00 0.08
C ASN A 57 -14.57 -9.12 0.24
N ASP A 58 -14.78 -9.97 1.23
CA ASP A 58 -13.84 -11.01 1.64
C ASP A 58 -13.57 -12.07 0.56
N LYS A 59 -14.52 -12.25 -0.37
CA LYS A 59 -14.42 -13.29 -1.40
C LYS A 59 -13.74 -12.81 -2.67
N ARG A 60 -13.93 -11.55 -3.03
CA ARG A 60 -13.45 -10.96 -4.29
C ARG A 60 -12.24 -10.04 -4.11
N GLY A 61 -12.01 -9.57 -2.87
CA GLY A 61 -10.99 -8.56 -2.61
C GLY A 61 -11.43 -7.16 -3.02
N THR A 62 -10.48 -6.32 -3.39
CA THR A 62 -10.74 -4.94 -3.81
C THR A 62 -10.85 -4.86 -5.33
N ASN A 63 -11.66 -3.91 -5.80
CA ASN A 63 -11.62 -3.49 -7.20
C ASN A 63 -10.40 -2.57 -7.37
N PRO A 64 -9.43 -2.90 -8.24
CA PRO A 64 -8.22 -2.09 -8.42
C PRO A 64 -8.50 -0.64 -8.81
N LEU A 65 -9.61 -0.39 -9.49
CA LEU A 65 -10.00 0.97 -9.87
C LEU A 65 -10.46 1.82 -8.68
N LEU A 66 -10.77 1.19 -7.54
CA LEU A 66 -11.27 1.84 -6.33
C LEU A 66 -10.24 1.87 -5.18
N ILE A 67 -9.08 1.24 -5.35
CA ILE A 67 -8.03 1.24 -4.31
C ILE A 67 -7.61 2.67 -3.96
N LYS A 68 -7.47 3.52 -4.96
CA LYS A 68 -7.17 4.94 -4.78
C LYS A 68 -8.19 5.64 -3.89
N ASN A 69 -9.47 5.37 -4.08
CA ASN A 69 -10.54 5.95 -3.28
C ASN A 69 -10.45 5.50 -1.82
N ILE A 70 -10.23 4.21 -1.59
CA ILE A 70 -10.06 3.64 -0.25
C ILE A 70 -8.85 4.29 0.43
N PHE A 71 -7.73 4.38 -0.28
CA PHE A 71 -6.50 4.96 0.25
C PHE A 71 -6.68 6.44 0.63
N ASN A 72 -7.26 7.24 -0.26
CA ASN A 72 -7.50 8.67 -0.03
C ASN A 72 -8.45 8.90 1.15
N LYS A 73 -9.53 8.14 1.24
CA LYS A 73 -10.49 8.24 2.34
C LYS A 73 -9.88 7.81 3.67
N SER A 74 -9.03 6.80 3.66
CA SER A 74 -8.31 6.36 4.87
C SER A 74 -7.35 7.44 5.36
N LEU A 75 -6.56 8.03 4.48
CA LEU A 75 -5.66 9.12 4.83
C LEU A 75 -6.42 10.34 5.37
N GLU A 76 -7.52 10.70 4.74
CA GLU A 76 -8.39 11.79 5.17
C GLU A 76 -8.92 11.54 6.59
N TYR A 77 -9.37 10.32 6.86
CA TYR A 77 -9.89 9.92 8.16
C TYR A 77 -8.86 10.08 9.27
N PHE A 78 -7.65 9.55 9.08
CA PHE A 78 -6.61 9.58 10.12
C PHE A 78 -5.92 10.93 10.26
N SER A 79 -5.84 11.72 9.20
CA SER A 79 -5.24 13.06 9.25
C SER A 79 -6.19 14.13 9.79
N LYS A 80 -7.48 13.84 9.85
CA LYS A 80 -8.55 14.80 10.19
C LYS A 80 -8.54 16.05 9.30
N GLN A 81 -7.88 16.00 8.17
CA GLN A 81 -7.81 17.04 7.16
C GLN A 81 -8.02 16.39 5.79
N LYS A 82 -8.55 17.16 4.84
CA LYS A 82 -8.62 16.68 3.47
C LYS A 82 -7.21 16.51 2.92
N CYS A 83 -6.67 15.31 3.01
CA CYS A 83 -5.44 14.97 2.33
C CYS A 83 -5.76 14.75 0.86
N GLN A 84 -5.32 15.66 0.01
CA GLN A 84 -5.24 15.39 -1.40
C GLN A 84 -4.02 14.50 -1.64
N THR A 85 -4.19 13.20 -1.54
CA THR A 85 -3.19 12.32 -2.14
C THR A 85 -3.42 12.38 -3.63
N SER A 86 -2.45 12.92 -4.34
CA SER A 86 -2.41 12.79 -5.78
C SER A 86 -1.96 11.36 -6.14
N SER A 87 -2.82 10.37 -5.94
CA SER A 87 -2.53 9.06 -6.45
C SER A 87 -2.89 9.06 -7.93
N LYS A 88 -1.88 9.09 -8.77
CA LYS A 88 -2.01 8.84 -10.20
C LYS A 88 -1.68 7.39 -10.47
N TYR A 89 -2.41 6.76 -11.38
CA TYR A 89 -1.96 5.47 -11.87
C TYR A 89 -0.62 5.68 -12.58
N LEU A 90 0.38 4.86 -12.27
CA LEU A 90 1.68 4.90 -12.94
C LEU A 90 1.54 4.80 -14.47
N LYS A 91 0.48 4.16 -14.94
CA LYS A 91 0.06 4.07 -16.32
C LYS A 91 -0.16 5.44 -16.99
N GLU A 92 -0.57 6.46 -16.23
CA GLU A 92 -0.85 7.81 -16.73
C GLU A 92 0.38 8.71 -16.76
N VAL A 93 1.38 8.44 -15.91
CA VAL A 93 2.59 9.27 -15.77
C VAL A 93 3.84 8.62 -16.35
N GLY A 94 3.70 7.44 -16.96
CA GLY A 94 4.82 6.65 -17.41
C GLY A 94 5.40 5.80 -16.28
N TYR A 95 5.26 4.49 -16.42
CA TYR A 95 5.83 3.53 -15.49
C TYR A 95 7.32 3.39 -15.78
N ASN A 96 8.16 3.97 -14.94
CA ASN A 96 9.59 3.77 -15.03
C ASN A 96 10.24 3.79 -13.64
N PHE A 97 11.43 3.22 -13.57
CA PHE A 97 12.22 3.15 -12.35
C PHE A 97 12.50 4.53 -11.76
N THR A 98 12.75 5.52 -12.59
CA THR A 98 13.06 6.90 -12.17
C THR A 98 11.91 7.51 -11.38
N THR A 99 10.67 7.32 -11.81
CA THR A 99 9.49 7.83 -11.09
C THR A 99 9.38 7.20 -9.71
N ILE A 100 9.55 5.89 -9.61
CA ILE A 100 9.51 5.16 -8.33
C ILE A 100 10.65 5.62 -7.42
N LYS A 101 11.87 5.70 -7.95
CA LYS A 101 13.04 6.19 -7.24
C LYS A 101 12.79 7.57 -6.62
N ASN A 102 12.26 8.51 -7.39
CA ASN A 102 11.99 9.86 -6.91
C ASN A 102 10.98 9.87 -5.76
N LEU A 103 9.93 9.05 -5.84
CA LEU A 103 8.93 8.95 -4.76
C LEU A 103 9.55 8.38 -3.49
N ILE A 104 10.36 7.33 -3.59
CA ILE A 104 11.06 6.76 -2.44
C ILE A 104 12.03 7.77 -1.82
N ASP A 105 12.78 8.51 -2.64
CA ASP A 105 13.70 9.56 -2.18
C ASP A 105 12.95 10.69 -1.45
N MET A 106 11.68 10.90 -1.78
CA MET A 106 10.79 11.83 -1.08
C MET A 106 10.12 11.19 0.15
N ASN A 107 10.54 10.00 0.54
CA ASN A 107 9.98 9.23 1.66
C ASN A 107 8.49 8.86 1.46
N LYS A 108 8.10 8.58 0.22
CA LYS A 108 6.72 8.20 -0.15
C LYS A 108 6.67 6.77 -0.63
N PRO A 109 6.00 5.86 0.09
CA PRO A 109 5.81 4.49 -0.38
C PRO A 109 4.86 4.45 -1.59
N VAL A 110 5.03 3.45 -2.43
CA VAL A 110 4.25 3.28 -3.66
C VAL A 110 3.49 1.97 -3.59
N MET A 111 2.17 2.01 -3.68
CA MET A 111 1.37 0.80 -3.80
C MET A 111 1.37 0.32 -5.25
N LEU A 112 1.53 -0.98 -5.42
CA LEU A 112 1.51 -1.63 -6.73
C LEU A 112 0.54 -2.81 -6.69
N SER A 113 -0.43 -2.79 -7.60
CA SER A 113 -1.33 -3.93 -7.81
C SER A 113 -0.81 -4.77 -8.98
N CYS A 114 -0.47 -6.01 -8.67
CA CYS A 114 0.00 -6.98 -9.67
C CYS A 114 -1.19 -7.78 -10.19
N TRP A 115 -1.29 -7.89 -11.51
CA TRP A 115 -2.30 -8.69 -12.19
C TRP A 115 -1.62 -9.80 -12.98
N LYS A 116 -2.01 -11.05 -12.70
CA LYS A 116 -1.44 -12.22 -13.37
C LYS A 116 0.09 -12.24 -13.34
N CYS A 117 0.67 -11.71 -12.27
CA CYS A 117 2.11 -11.77 -12.07
C CYS A 117 2.53 -13.22 -11.76
N GLU A 118 3.66 -13.62 -12.27
CA GLU A 118 4.19 -14.97 -12.09
C GLU A 118 4.27 -15.38 -10.62
N LYS A 119 4.81 -14.50 -9.76
CA LYS A 119 5.01 -14.78 -8.34
C LYS A 119 3.75 -14.56 -7.48
N TYR A 120 2.99 -13.51 -7.76
CA TYR A 120 1.93 -13.04 -6.87
C TYR A 120 0.53 -13.20 -7.42
N SER A 121 0.37 -13.62 -8.69
CA SER A 121 -0.95 -13.66 -9.35
C SER A 121 -1.64 -12.29 -9.26
N ASN A 122 -2.78 -12.19 -8.58
CA ASN A 122 -3.46 -10.90 -8.34
C ASN A 122 -3.20 -10.48 -6.90
N HIS A 123 -2.25 -9.56 -6.69
CA HIS A 123 -1.80 -9.16 -5.36
C HIS A 123 -1.42 -7.69 -5.33
N THR A 124 -1.62 -7.05 -4.18
CA THR A 124 -1.17 -5.68 -3.94
C THR A 124 0.01 -5.70 -2.97
N ILE A 125 1.06 -5.01 -3.34
CA ILE A 125 2.29 -4.87 -2.56
C ILE A 125 2.61 -3.39 -2.38
N THR A 126 3.54 -3.09 -1.49
CA THR A 126 4.04 -1.73 -1.28
C THR A 126 5.53 -1.69 -1.59
N ILE A 127 5.94 -0.78 -2.47
CA ILE A 127 7.34 -0.51 -2.77
C ILE A 127 7.86 0.47 -1.73
N ILE A 128 8.91 0.11 -1.03
CA ILE A 128 9.49 0.89 0.07
C ILE A 128 10.95 1.25 -0.14
N GLY A 129 11.55 0.78 -1.22
CA GLY A 129 12.96 1.04 -1.50
C GLY A 129 13.36 0.56 -2.88
N TYR A 130 14.63 0.81 -3.19
CA TYR A 130 15.24 0.38 -4.44
C TYR A 130 16.75 0.21 -4.26
N ASP A 131 17.34 -0.53 -5.17
CA ASP A 131 18.80 -0.58 -5.33
C ASP A 131 19.16 0.10 -6.65
N ASP A 132 19.99 1.14 -6.58
CA ASP A 132 20.34 1.94 -7.77
C ASP A 132 21.34 1.24 -8.70
N GLU A 133 22.06 0.24 -8.23
CA GLU A 133 23.02 -0.52 -9.05
C GLU A 133 22.32 -1.62 -9.83
N THR A 134 21.45 -2.39 -9.16
CA THR A 134 20.75 -3.52 -9.79
C THR A 134 19.41 -3.13 -10.38
N GLN A 135 18.85 -1.98 -9.99
CA GLN A 135 17.50 -1.52 -10.29
C GLN A 135 16.40 -2.44 -9.71
N ASP A 136 16.75 -3.19 -8.67
CA ASP A 136 15.77 -3.99 -7.93
C ASP A 136 14.90 -3.10 -7.04
N LEU A 137 13.68 -3.52 -6.83
CA LEU A 137 12.75 -2.87 -5.91
C LEU A 137 12.69 -3.66 -4.60
N ILE A 138 12.64 -2.93 -3.49
CA ILE A 138 12.45 -3.51 -2.17
C ILE A 138 10.98 -3.36 -1.83
N ILE A 139 10.32 -4.47 -1.53
CA ILE A 139 8.88 -4.49 -1.36
C ILE A 139 8.46 -5.05 0.00
N ALA A 140 7.29 -4.58 0.45
CA ALA A 140 6.51 -5.21 1.51
C ALA A 140 5.35 -5.94 0.83
N ASP A 141 5.33 -7.25 0.89
CA ASP A 141 4.39 -8.07 0.13
C ASP A 141 3.10 -8.43 0.89
N ASN A 142 2.97 -7.98 2.13
CA ASN A 142 1.85 -8.27 3.02
C ASN A 142 1.74 -9.73 3.47
N TRP A 143 2.73 -10.55 3.14
CA TRP A 143 2.81 -11.95 3.56
C TRP A 143 3.89 -12.20 4.63
N SER A 144 4.66 -11.18 4.95
CA SER A 144 5.68 -11.25 5.99
C SER A 144 5.90 -9.88 6.61
N LYS A 145 6.50 -9.87 7.81
CA LYS A 145 6.84 -8.63 8.52
C LYS A 145 8.26 -8.14 8.18
N ARG A 146 8.77 -8.51 7.02
CA ARG A 146 10.09 -8.12 6.50
C ARG A 146 10.07 -8.09 4.98
N PRO A 147 10.99 -7.35 4.37
CA PRO A 147 11.09 -7.28 2.92
C PRO A 147 11.35 -8.62 2.26
#